data_2b1da333329af91405ef422725d34881
#
_entry.id   2b1da333329af91405ef422725d34881
#
_cell.length_a   1.000
_cell.length_b   1.000
_cell.length_c   1.000
_cell.angle_alpha   90.00
_cell.angle_beta   90.00
_cell.angle_gamma   90.00
#
_symmetry.space_group_name_H-M   'P 1'
#
loop_
_entity.id
_entity.type
_entity.pdbx_description
1 polymer ?
#
loop_
_entity_poly.entity_id
_entity_poly.type
_entity_poly.pdbx_seq_one_letter_code
_entity_poly.pdbx_strand_id
1 'polypeptide(L)'
;MKRIFAHGFPGKYGGASTELHHQIKLWRAMGVEVHLIPSGGNPKKEPLYTELIQAGVVIHKPNQWEVITPEDAVLGFCNSEFLDHLPEIHAQTKRTVFINCMTWLFDKEKQRMTEGMIALFLYQNEQVRQKNMPLLQALNPDPKIRHLTFTPYFDTTAFSFIENRTEDFFGCGRISRQDADKFAASTLHIYEYFVAPVMKRGLFLGFDARSEAKIGRPPSWVTTACDSSIISQRDFYRHCQIILQPSDTTENWPRIGFEAMASGSVLIVDDRGGWQQMIEHGKTGFLCQHERDFIYYASKMAYEPELRREIAHNAHLRGLELGGFEVAKKSWALVFLALDEIE
;
A
#
# COMPACT_ATOMS: atom_id res chain seq x y z
N MET A 1 5.19 -19.86 14.73
CA MET A 1 4.86 -20.15 13.31
C MET A 1 6.11 -20.49 12.54
N LYS A 2 6.16 -21.64 11.85
CA LYS A 2 7.33 -22.07 11.06
C LYS A 2 7.12 -21.88 9.56
N ARG A 3 5.89 -22.09 9.08
CA ARG A 3 5.53 -22.09 7.68
C ARG A 3 4.22 -21.32 7.44
N ILE A 4 4.15 -20.51 6.38
CA ILE A 4 2.98 -19.73 6.02
C ILE A 4 2.70 -19.86 4.52
N PHE A 5 1.44 -20.00 4.17
CA PHE A 5 0.96 -19.98 2.79
C PHE A 5 0.28 -18.65 2.48
N ALA A 6 0.55 -18.09 1.31
CA ALA A 6 -0.24 -16.99 0.77
C ALA A 6 -0.92 -17.43 -0.53
N HIS A 7 -2.23 -17.22 -0.62
CA HIS A 7 -2.98 -17.45 -1.84
C HIS A 7 -2.90 -16.21 -2.74
N GLY A 8 -2.45 -16.41 -3.96
CA GLY A 8 -2.17 -15.37 -4.94
C GLY A 8 -0.70 -15.26 -5.28
N PHE A 9 -0.36 -14.31 -6.11
CA PHE A 9 1.01 -14.02 -6.51
C PHE A 9 1.29 -12.51 -6.39
N PRO A 10 2.41 -12.08 -5.78
CA PRO A 10 2.72 -10.67 -5.67
C PRO A 10 3.07 -10.06 -7.03
N GLY A 11 2.65 -8.83 -7.27
CA GLY A 11 2.97 -8.06 -8.46
C GLY A 11 3.94 -6.92 -8.17
N LYS A 12 4.56 -6.39 -9.21
CA LYS A 12 5.42 -5.20 -9.11
C LYS A 12 4.63 -3.92 -8.85
N TYR A 13 3.34 -3.92 -9.16
CA TYR A 13 2.48 -2.75 -9.11
C TYR A 13 1.15 -3.07 -8.42
N GLY A 14 0.53 -2.03 -7.85
CA GLY A 14 -0.71 -2.16 -7.11
C GLY A 14 -0.50 -2.40 -5.61
N GLY A 15 -1.27 -1.67 -4.77
CA GLY A 15 -1.05 -1.60 -3.32
C GLY A 15 -0.96 -2.96 -2.62
N ALA A 16 -1.99 -3.80 -2.75
CA ALA A 16 -2.01 -5.12 -2.10
C ALA A 16 -0.93 -6.07 -2.63
N SER A 17 -0.67 -6.06 -3.94
CA SER A 17 0.34 -6.91 -4.58
C SER A 17 1.76 -6.54 -4.15
N THR A 18 2.11 -5.25 -4.15
CA THR A 18 3.41 -4.77 -3.69
C THR A 18 3.58 -4.98 -2.19
N GLU A 19 2.50 -4.87 -1.42
CA GLU A 19 2.54 -5.15 0.01
C GLU A 19 2.85 -6.62 0.28
N LEU A 20 2.16 -7.55 -0.37
CA LEU A 20 2.46 -8.98 -0.25
C LEU A 20 3.95 -9.27 -0.56
N HIS A 21 4.52 -8.64 -1.59
CA HIS A 21 5.95 -8.77 -1.90
C HIS A 21 6.84 -8.34 -0.74
N HIS A 22 6.57 -7.18 -0.13
CA HIS A 22 7.34 -6.71 1.02
C HIS A 22 7.13 -7.60 2.25
N GLN A 23 5.89 -8.06 2.51
CA GLN A 23 5.64 -9.00 3.62
C GLN A 23 6.40 -10.31 3.46
N ILE A 24 6.48 -10.85 2.24
CA ILE A 24 7.29 -12.05 1.96
C ILE A 24 8.75 -11.84 2.35
N LYS A 25 9.34 -10.69 2.00
CA LYS A 25 10.73 -10.34 2.41
C LYS A 25 10.87 -10.33 3.93
N LEU A 26 9.93 -9.71 4.62
CA LEU A 26 9.92 -9.67 6.09
C LEU A 26 9.84 -11.07 6.70
N TRP A 27 8.87 -11.90 6.28
CA TRP A 27 8.68 -13.24 6.84
C TRP A 27 9.90 -14.12 6.59
N ARG A 28 10.49 -14.04 5.40
CA ARG A 28 11.76 -14.75 5.10
C ARG A 28 12.89 -14.30 6.01
N ALA A 29 13.03 -12.99 6.24
CA ALA A 29 14.03 -12.44 7.18
C ALA A 29 13.76 -12.81 8.64
N MET A 30 12.51 -13.10 9.01
CA MET A 30 12.12 -13.65 10.31
C MET A 30 12.36 -15.16 10.42
N GLY A 31 12.84 -15.83 9.37
CA GLY A 31 13.09 -17.27 9.36
C GLY A 31 11.85 -18.12 9.09
N VAL A 32 10.75 -17.50 8.62
CA VAL A 32 9.52 -18.22 8.26
C VAL A 32 9.65 -18.79 6.85
N GLU A 33 9.27 -20.05 6.67
CA GLU A 33 9.15 -20.68 5.36
C GLU A 33 7.90 -20.16 4.66
N VAL A 34 8.06 -19.55 3.49
CA VAL A 34 6.95 -18.92 2.75
C VAL A 34 6.61 -19.74 1.52
N HIS A 35 5.34 -20.10 1.42
CA HIS A 35 4.75 -20.84 0.32
C HIS A 35 3.71 -19.96 -0.41
N LEU A 36 3.71 -19.99 -1.73
CA LEU A 36 2.68 -19.34 -2.56
C LEU A 36 1.86 -20.37 -3.32
N ILE A 37 0.54 -20.24 -3.25
CA ILE A 37 -0.40 -20.95 -4.12
C ILE A 37 -1.04 -19.90 -5.03
N PRO A 38 -0.60 -19.80 -6.31
CA PRO A 38 -1.15 -18.82 -7.24
C PRO A 38 -2.64 -19.03 -7.49
N SER A 39 -3.39 -17.98 -7.72
CA SER A 39 -4.81 -18.05 -8.06
C SER A 39 -5.06 -18.70 -9.44
N GLY A 40 -4.09 -18.63 -10.33
CA GLY A 40 -4.17 -19.20 -11.67
C GLY A 40 -2.95 -18.88 -12.52
N GLY A 41 -2.99 -19.21 -13.79
CA GLY A 41 -1.95 -18.89 -14.76
C GLY A 41 -0.67 -19.71 -14.61
N ASN A 42 0.41 -19.19 -15.19
CA ASN A 42 1.75 -19.78 -15.08
C ASN A 42 2.65 -18.84 -14.27
N PRO A 43 2.97 -19.15 -13.01
CA PRO A 43 3.76 -18.26 -12.15
C PRO A 43 5.17 -17.99 -12.70
N LYS A 44 5.73 -18.87 -13.55
CA LYS A 44 7.05 -18.65 -14.18
C LYS A 44 7.08 -17.45 -15.13
N LYS A 45 5.90 -16.97 -15.58
CA LYS A 45 5.78 -15.78 -16.44
C LYS A 45 5.64 -14.49 -15.63
N GLU A 46 5.47 -14.60 -14.31
CA GLU A 46 5.31 -13.44 -13.43
C GLU A 46 6.66 -12.71 -13.21
N PRO A 47 6.65 -11.37 -13.24
CA PRO A 47 7.89 -10.57 -13.18
C PRO A 47 8.75 -10.80 -11.94
N LEU A 48 8.14 -11.23 -10.81
CA LEU A 48 8.84 -11.47 -9.54
C LEU A 48 9.23 -12.94 -9.32
N TYR A 49 8.91 -13.85 -10.26
CA TYR A 49 9.12 -15.29 -10.08
C TYR A 49 10.56 -15.63 -9.69
N THR A 50 11.53 -15.16 -10.48
CA THR A 50 12.95 -15.46 -10.24
C THR A 50 13.46 -14.92 -8.92
N GLU A 51 13.07 -13.67 -8.57
CA GLU A 51 13.42 -13.04 -7.30
C GLU A 51 12.89 -13.84 -6.10
N LEU A 52 11.63 -14.28 -6.17
CA LEU A 52 10.99 -15.07 -5.11
C LEU A 52 11.65 -16.44 -4.91
N ILE A 53 11.96 -17.14 -5.99
CA ILE A 53 12.69 -18.42 -5.91
C ILE A 53 14.08 -18.22 -5.31
N GLN A 54 14.81 -17.18 -5.72
CA GLN A 54 16.14 -16.87 -5.15
C GLN A 54 16.05 -16.48 -3.66
N ALA A 55 14.94 -15.87 -3.23
CA ALA A 55 14.65 -15.62 -1.82
C ALA A 55 14.22 -16.87 -1.04
N GLY A 56 14.16 -18.04 -1.66
CA GLY A 56 13.77 -19.30 -1.03
C GLY A 56 12.26 -19.45 -0.79
N VAL A 57 11.43 -18.79 -1.59
CA VAL A 57 9.98 -18.96 -1.57
C VAL A 57 9.60 -20.22 -2.35
N VAL A 58 8.75 -21.06 -1.79
CA VAL A 58 8.22 -22.26 -2.46
C VAL A 58 6.96 -21.87 -3.22
N ILE A 59 6.94 -22.10 -4.52
CA ILE A 59 5.80 -21.76 -5.38
C ILE A 59 5.14 -23.04 -5.87
N HIS A 60 3.87 -23.21 -5.51
CA HIS A 60 3.04 -24.35 -5.84
C HIS A 60 2.26 -24.15 -7.16
N LYS A 61 1.57 -25.19 -7.60
CA LYS A 61 0.59 -25.09 -8.68
C LYS A 61 -0.68 -24.38 -8.16
N PRO A 62 -1.45 -23.74 -9.04
CA PRO A 62 -2.79 -23.26 -8.69
C PRO A 62 -3.65 -24.38 -8.09
N ASN A 63 -4.40 -24.04 -7.03
CA ASN A 63 -5.33 -24.94 -6.34
C ASN A 63 -4.71 -26.21 -5.74
N GLN A 64 -3.41 -26.20 -5.46
CA GLN A 64 -2.70 -27.34 -4.84
C GLN A 64 -2.86 -27.31 -3.32
N TRP A 65 -4.09 -27.51 -2.81
CA TRP A 65 -4.43 -27.38 -1.40
C TRP A 65 -3.91 -28.55 -0.54
N GLU A 66 -3.66 -29.72 -1.11
CA GLU A 66 -3.16 -30.93 -0.46
C GLU A 66 -1.75 -30.80 0.15
N VAL A 67 -1.04 -29.70 -0.17
CA VAL A 67 0.29 -29.43 0.41
C VAL A 67 0.19 -28.75 1.78
N ILE A 68 -1.01 -28.26 2.15
CA ILE A 68 -1.29 -27.58 3.41
C ILE A 68 -1.54 -28.63 4.48
N THR A 69 -0.95 -28.43 5.64
CA THR A 69 -1.20 -29.26 6.84
C THR A 69 -2.00 -28.48 7.88
N PRO A 70 -2.61 -29.16 8.87
CA PRO A 70 -3.41 -28.49 9.91
C PRO A 70 -2.64 -27.43 10.71
N GLU A 71 -1.31 -27.53 10.80
CA GLU A 71 -0.46 -26.60 11.55
C GLU A 71 -0.10 -25.35 10.73
N ASP A 72 -0.37 -25.33 9.41
CA ASP A 72 -0.05 -24.22 8.55
C ASP A 72 -1.08 -23.10 8.63
N ALA A 73 -0.63 -21.86 8.49
CA ALA A 73 -1.51 -20.74 8.27
C ALA A 73 -1.59 -20.40 6.78
N VAL A 74 -2.80 -20.10 6.31
CA VAL A 74 -3.05 -19.68 4.92
C VAL A 74 -3.70 -18.31 4.93
N LEU A 75 -3.13 -17.37 4.18
CA LEU A 75 -3.61 -15.99 4.13
C LEU A 75 -3.95 -15.53 2.72
N GLY A 76 -4.91 -14.61 2.65
CA GLY A 76 -5.26 -13.84 1.46
C GLY A 76 -5.10 -12.33 1.70
N PHE A 77 -4.34 -11.66 0.83
CA PHE A 77 -4.18 -10.20 0.84
C PHE A 77 -5.21 -9.57 -0.09
N CYS A 78 -6.34 -9.09 0.47
CA CYS A 78 -7.40 -8.41 -0.30
C CYS A 78 -7.77 -9.17 -1.59
N ASN A 79 -7.76 -10.49 -1.52
CA ASN A 79 -7.90 -11.40 -2.65
C ASN A 79 -9.27 -12.06 -2.62
N SER A 80 -10.15 -11.72 -3.56
CA SER A 80 -11.50 -12.30 -3.64
C SER A 80 -11.48 -13.79 -4.01
N GLU A 81 -10.49 -14.25 -4.77
CA GLU A 81 -10.34 -15.67 -5.13
C GLU A 81 -9.93 -16.52 -3.92
N PHE A 82 -9.16 -15.95 -2.97
CA PHE A 82 -8.92 -16.59 -1.68
C PHE A 82 -10.24 -16.88 -0.95
N LEU A 83 -11.16 -15.91 -0.94
CA LEU A 83 -12.47 -16.08 -0.31
C LEU A 83 -13.33 -17.12 -1.04
N ASP A 84 -13.17 -17.27 -2.35
CA ASP A 84 -13.87 -18.33 -3.11
C ASP A 84 -13.38 -19.73 -2.72
N HIS A 85 -12.06 -19.89 -2.50
CA HIS A 85 -11.43 -21.16 -2.14
C HIS A 85 -11.32 -21.44 -0.64
N LEU A 86 -11.87 -20.55 0.21
CA LEU A 86 -11.85 -20.78 1.66
C LEU A 86 -12.46 -22.12 2.11
N PRO A 87 -13.53 -22.68 1.51
CA PRO A 87 -14.04 -23.98 1.88
C PRO A 87 -13.01 -25.09 1.74
N GLU A 88 -12.26 -25.13 0.63
CA GLU A 88 -11.22 -26.12 0.36
C GLU A 88 -10.00 -25.92 1.26
N ILE A 89 -9.59 -24.67 1.50
CA ILE A 89 -8.49 -24.31 2.39
C ILE A 89 -8.84 -24.67 3.84
N HIS A 90 -10.05 -24.31 4.29
CA HIS A 90 -10.52 -24.57 5.65
C HIS A 90 -10.69 -26.08 5.97
N ALA A 91 -10.83 -26.91 4.93
CA ALA A 91 -10.79 -28.35 5.07
C ALA A 91 -9.38 -28.88 5.41
N GLN A 92 -8.32 -28.15 5.04
CA GLN A 92 -6.92 -28.54 5.32
C GLN A 92 -6.43 -27.95 6.66
N THR A 93 -6.75 -26.67 6.93
CA THR A 93 -6.32 -25.98 8.15
C THR A 93 -7.40 -25.04 8.67
N LYS A 94 -7.48 -24.85 9.99
CA LYS A 94 -8.34 -23.84 10.63
C LYS A 94 -7.64 -22.46 10.73
N ARG A 95 -6.34 -22.37 10.46
CA ARG A 95 -5.53 -21.15 10.57
C ARG A 95 -5.65 -20.28 9.31
N THR A 96 -6.87 -19.87 9.00
CA THR A 96 -7.20 -19.05 7.84
C THR A 96 -7.18 -17.56 8.20
N VAL A 97 -6.47 -16.77 7.40
CA VAL A 97 -6.23 -15.34 7.65
C VAL A 97 -6.71 -14.52 6.46
N PHE A 98 -7.51 -13.52 6.71
CA PHE A 98 -7.85 -12.54 5.68
C PHE A 98 -7.33 -11.14 6.04
N ILE A 99 -6.65 -10.52 5.09
CA ILE A 99 -6.11 -9.17 5.23
C ILE A 99 -6.93 -8.24 4.34
N ASN A 100 -7.73 -7.37 4.97
CA ASN A 100 -8.49 -6.36 4.25
C ASN A 100 -7.63 -5.09 4.07
N CYS A 101 -7.34 -4.74 2.81
CA CYS A 101 -6.61 -3.54 2.44
C CYS A 101 -7.53 -2.36 2.06
N MET A 102 -8.85 -2.51 2.27
CA MET A 102 -9.86 -1.51 1.91
C MET A 102 -10.42 -0.81 3.16
N THR A 103 -11.11 0.29 2.97
CA THR A 103 -11.82 1.00 4.05
C THR A 103 -13.26 0.49 4.26
N TRP A 104 -13.66 -0.53 3.49
CA TRP A 104 -14.97 -1.19 3.54
C TRP A 104 -14.82 -2.71 3.51
N LEU A 105 -15.93 -3.42 3.75
CA LEU A 105 -16.03 -4.88 3.68
C LEU A 105 -16.68 -5.31 2.37
N PHE A 106 -16.11 -6.34 1.74
CA PHE A 106 -16.74 -7.01 0.61
C PHE A 106 -17.84 -7.97 1.10
N ASP A 107 -18.82 -8.26 0.24
CA ASP A 107 -19.90 -9.19 0.60
C ASP A 107 -19.39 -10.62 0.82
N LYS A 108 -18.39 -11.06 0.05
CA LYS A 108 -17.73 -12.35 0.27
C LYS A 108 -17.04 -12.46 1.63
N GLU A 109 -16.40 -11.38 2.10
CA GLU A 109 -15.81 -11.35 3.45
C GLU A 109 -16.88 -11.57 4.52
N LYS A 110 -17.99 -10.84 4.40
CA LYS A 110 -19.16 -10.98 5.32
C LYS A 110 -19.71 -12.40 5.29
N GLN A 111 -19.88 -12.97 4.09
CA GLN A 111 -20.35 -14.34 3.92
C GLN A 111 -19.41 -15.35 4.61
N ARG A 112 -18.11 -15.31 4.31
CA ARG A 112 -17.11 -16.23 4.89
C ARG A 112 -16.95 -16.06 6.41
N MET A 113 -17.14 -14.83 6.90
CA MET A 113 -17.20 -14.56 8.33
C MET A 113 -18.41 -15.22 8.99
N THR A 114 -19.60 -15.09 8.39
CA THR A 114 -20.84 -15.75 8.87
C THR A 114 -20.68 -17.28 8.92
N GLU A 115 -20.00 -17.85 7.95
CA GLU A 115 -19.69 -19.29 7.84
C GLU A 115 -18.59 -19.76 8.82
N GLY A 116 -17.92 -18.85 9.54
CA GLY A 116 -16.84 -19.18 10.47
C GLY A 116 -15.55 -19.67 9.80
N MET A 117 -15.34 -19.29 8.53
CA MET A 117 -14.20 -19.76 7.73
C MET A 117 -12.98 -18.85 7.83
N ILE A 118 -13.06 -17.70 8.50
CA ILE A 118 -11.94 -16.80 8.75
C ILE A 118 -11.62 -16.82 10.24
N ALA A 119 -10.48 -17.37 10.60
CA ALA A 119 -10.08 -17.46 12.00
C ALA A 119 -9.39 -16.20 12.52
N LEU A 120 -8.69 -15.49 11.62
CA LEU A 120 -8.01 -14.23 11.95
C LEU A 120 -8.25 -13.21 10.84
N PHE A 121 -8.84 -12.07 11.24
CA PHE A 121 -9.03 -10.93 10.35
C PHE A 121 -8.00 -9.84 10.67
N LEU A 122 -7.17 -9.47 9.68
CA LEU A 122 -6.11 -8.49 9.85
C LEU A 122 -6.45 -7.17 9.17
N TYR A 123 -6.12 -6.07 9.84
CA TYR A 123 -6.32 -4.71 9.38
C TYR A 123 -4.98 -3.97 9.30
N GLN A 124 -4.82 -3.14 8.29
CA GLN A 124 -3.62 -2.33 8.11
C GLN A 124 -3.57 -1.14 9.06
N ASN A 125 -4.71 -0.70 9.60
CA ASN A 125 -4.78 0.40 10.56
C ASN A 125 -5.94 0.25 11.54
N GLU A 126 -5.81 0.93 12.67
CA GLU A 126 -6.74 0.84 13.79
C GLU A 126 -8.10 1.50 13.50
N GLN A 127 -8.16 2.59 12.71
CA GLN A 127 -9.44 3.24 12.37
C GLN A 127 -10.33 2.31 11.55
N VAL A 128 -9.74 1.60 10.58
CA VAL A 128 -10.49 0.62 9.77
C VAL A 128 -10.90 -0.58 10.63
N ARG A 129 -10.05 -1.03 11.56
CA ARG A 129 -10.44 -2.07 12.52
C ARG A 129 -11.63 -1.65 13.36
N GLN A 130 -11.58 -0.48 13.99
CA GLN A 130 -12.67 0.05 14.82
C GLN A 130 -13.99 0.20 14.05
N LYS A 131 -13.92 0.54 12.77
CA LYS A 131 -15.09 0.66 11.90
C LYS A 131 -15.68 -0.70 11.50
N ASN A 132 -14.83 -1.64 11.07
CA ASN A 132 -15.25 -2.87 10.40
C ASN A 132 -15.42 -4.06 11.36
N MET A 133 -14.63 -4.14 12.44
CA MET A 133 -14.70 -5.24 13.41
C MET A 133 -16.09 -5.42 14.02
N PRO A 134 -16.79 -4.36 14.50
CA PRO A 134 -18.14 -4.54 15.07
C PRO A 134 -19.14 -5.12 14.07
N LEU A 135 -19.00 -4.76 12.78
CA LEU A 135 -19.87 -5.30 11.72
C LEU A 135 -19.65 -6.80 11.51
N LEU A 136 -18.38 -7.24 11.53
CA LEU A 136 -18.02 -8.65 11.39
C LEU A 136 -18.40 -9.46 12.64
N GLN A 137 -18.20 -8.93 13.84
CA GLN A 137 -18.61 -9.56 15.09
C GLN A 137 -20.13 -9.71 15.23
N ALA A 138 -20.90 -8.79 14.64
CA ALA A 138 -22.37 -8.93 14.58
C ALA A 138 -22.81 -10.07 13.65
N LEU A 139 -22.01 -10.42 12.62
CA LEU A 139 -22.29 -11.54 11.72
C LEU A 139 -21.89 -12.89 12.34
N ASN A 140 -20.80 -12.91 13.09
CA ASN A 140 -20.34 -14.08 13.82
C ASN A 140 -19.69 -13.68 15.15
N PRO A 141 -20.38 -13.87 16.29
CA PRO A 141 -19.91 -13.46 17.61
C PRO A 141 -18.94 -14.48 18.26
N ASP A 142 -18.46 -15.49 17.53
CA ASP A 142 -17.54 -16.48 18.08
C ASP A 142 -16.26 -15.79 18.59
N PRO A 143 -15.95 -15.86 19.91
CA PRO A 143 -14.79 -15.22 20.50
C PRO A 143 -13.45 -15.83 20.05
N LYS A 144 -13.47 -17.00 19.40
CA LYS A 144 -12.28 -17.61 18.80
C LYS A 144 -11.82 -16.88 17.56
N ILE A 145 -12.72 -16.16 16.85
CA ILE A 145 -12.36 -15.33 15.70
C ILE A 145 -11.64 -14.09 16.20
N ARG A 146 -10.42 -13.89 15.72
CA ARG A 146 -9.57 -12.79 16.16
C ARG A 146 -9.55 -11.66 15.17
N HIS A 147 -9.42 -10.43 15.69
CA HIS A 147 -9.33 -9.21 14.92
C HIS A 147 -8.11 -8.42 15.39
N LEU A 148 -7.05 -8.38 14.58
CA LEU A 148 -5.81 -7.69 14.93
C LEU A 148 -5.45 -6.64 13.88
N THR A 149 -4.75 -5.61 14.29
CA THR A 149 -3.98 -4.75 13.38
C THR A 149 -2.58 -5.33 13.20
N PHE A 150 -2.01 -5.11 12.03
CA PHE A 150 -0.61 -5.40 11.79
C PHE A 150 0.06 -4.18 11.15
N THR A 151 1.37 -4.08 11.28
CA THR A 151 2.16 -3.04 10.63
C THR A 151 2.56 -3.53 9.23
N PRO A 152 2.08 -2.88 8.17
CA PRO A 152 2.52 -3.17 6.81
C PRO A 152 4.02 -2.88 6.65
N TYR A 153 4.80 -3.91 6.34
CA TYR A 153 6.23 -3.72 6.08
C TYR A 153 6.47 -2.98 4.78
N PHE A 154 7.40 -2.04 4.82
CA PHE A 154 7.91 -1.36 3.64
C PHE A 154 9.44 -1.44 3.59
N ASP A 155 9.95 -2.08 2.54
CA ASP A 155 11.40 -2.14 2.28
C ASP A 155 11.85 -0.81 1.68
N THR A 156 12.37 0.07 2.53
CA THR A 156 12.85 1.40 2.13
C THR A 156 14.08 1.35 1.22
N THR A 157 14.80 0.22 1.16
CA THR A 157 15.99 0.08 0.31
C THR A 157 15.66 0.08 -1.18
N ALA A 158 14.37 -0.17 -1.52
CA ALA A 158 13.88 -0.07 -2.90
C ALA A 158 13.90 1.37 -3.44
N PHE A 159 13.89 2.38 -2.54
CA PHE A 159 13.85 3.80 -2.85
C PHE A 159 14.94 4.54 -2.08
N SER A 160 15.97 5.02 -2.81
CA SER A 160 17.06 5.79 -2.18
C SER A 160 16.58 7.18 -1.79
N PHE A 161 16.86 7.59 -0.56
CA PHE A 161 16.66 8.98 -0.13
C PHE A 161 17.53 9.92 -0.96
N ILE A 162 16.93 10.97 -1.51
CA ILE A 162 17.58 11.95 -2.37
C ILE A 162 17.70 13.25 -1.58
N GLU A 163 18.84 13.41 -0.92
CA GLU A 163 19.11 14.57 -0.07
C GLU A 163 19.26 15.86 -0.89
N ASN A 164 20.02 15.80 -1.96
CA ASN A 164 20.30 16.98 -2.81
C ASN A 164 19.56 16.83 -4.14
N ARG A 165 18.44 17.50 -4.25
CA ARG A 165 17.66 17.62 -5.49
C ARG A 165 18.07 18.87 -6.24
N THR A 166 17.96 18.85 -7.58
CA THR A 166 18.17 20.07 -8.37
C THR A 166 17.19 21.18 -8.00
N GLU A 167 17.66 22.40 -7.99
CA GLU A 167 16.84 23.61 -7.83
C GLU A 167 16.62 24.36 -9.16
N ASP A 168 17.08 23.79 -10.30
CA ASP A 168 16.90 24.38 -11.63
C ASP A 168 15.44 24.39 -12.08
N PHE A 169 14.64 23.50 -11.50
CA PHE A 169 13.18 23.43 -11.70
C PHE A 169 12.50 22.93 -10.44
N PHE A 170 11.21 23.21 -10.33
CA PHE A 170 10.37 22.65 -9.27
C PHE A 170 9.58 21.44 -9.80
N GLY A 171 9.99 20.23 -9.39
CA GLY A 171 9.37 18.97 -9.77
C GLY A 171 8.21 18.62 -8.84
N CYS A 172 7.04 18.38 -9.41
CA CYS A 172 5.89 17.88 -8.67
C CYS A 172 5.27 16.69 -9.37
N GLY A 173 4.70 15.79 -8.61
CA GLY A 173 4.16 14.57 -9.18
C GLY A 173 2.90 14.08 -8.52
N ARG A 174 2.20 13.24 -9.27
CA ARG A 174 1.06 12.48 -8.83
C ARG A 174 1.18 11.06 -9.37
N ILE A 175 0.97 10.07 -8.49
CA ILE A 175 1.11 8.66 -8.85
C ILE A 175 -0.06 7.84 -8.30
N SER A 176 -0.67 7.01 -9.15
CA SER A 176 -1.69 6.03 -8.79
C SER A 176 -1.70 4.88 -9.80
N ARG A 177 -2.47 3.83 -9.52
CA ARG A 177 -2.89 2.92 -10.60
C ARG A 177 -3.78 3.68 -11.58
N GLN A 178 -4.00 3.09 -12.78
CA GLN A 178 -4.92 3.60 -13.80
C GLN A 178 -6.38 3.51 -13.30
N ASP A 179 -6.80 4.55 -12.58
CA ASP A 179 -8.11 4.61 -11.93
C ASP A 179 -8.54 6.09 -11.84
N ALA A 180 -9.54 6.45 -12.63
CA ALA A 180 -10.05 7.82 -12.69
C ALA A 180 -10.56 8.33 -11.33
N ASP A 181 -11.05 7.44 -10.46
CA ASP A 181 -11.55 7.83 -9.13
C ASP A 181 -10.44 8.27 -8.18
N LYS A 182 -9.20 7.92 -8.48
CA LYS A 182 -8.02 8.44 -7.76
C LYS A 182 -7.74 9.91 -8.06
N PHE A 183 -8.37 10.51 -9.07
CA PHE A 183 -8.18 11.91 -9.44
C PHE A 183 -9.35 12.75 -8.92
N ALA A 184 -9.08 13.71 -8.03
CA ALA A 184 -10.06 14.72 -7.65
C ALA A 184 -10.38 15.65 -8.84
N ALA A 185 -11.62 16.10 -8.94
CA ALA A 185 -12.04 17.05 -9.99
C ALA A 185 -11.20 18.33 -9.96
N SER A 186 -10.74 18.75 -8.77
CA SER A 186 -9.89 19.93 -8.55
C SER A 186 -8.41 19.72 -8.92
N THR A 187 -7.98 18.52 -9.30
CA THR A 187 -6.56 18.24 -9.55
C THR A 187 -5.90 19.24 -10.49
N LEU A 188 -6.51 19.49 -11.65
CA LEU A 188 -5.91 20.42 -12.63
C LEU A 188 -5.91 21.87 -12.14
N HIS A 189 -6.95 22.30 -11.43
CA HIS A 189 -7.01 23.62 -10.82
C HIS A 189 -5.84 23.81 -9.83
N ILE A 190 -5.60 22.85 -8.96
CA ILE A 190 -4.50 22.90 -7.99
C ILE A 190 -3.14 23.01 -8.73
N TYR A 191 -2.91 22.16 -9.74
CA TYR A 191 -1.66 22.18 -10.52
C TYR A 191 -1.45 23.47 -11.30
N GLU A 192 -2.51 24.09 -11.83
CA GLU A 192 -2.44 25.36 -12.54
C GLU A 192 -2.05 26.51 -11.62
N TYR A 193 -2.68 26.60 -10.45
CA TYR A 193 -2.63 27.80 -9.61
C TYR A 193 -1.54 27.83 -8.55
N PHE A 194 -0.88 26.72 -8.20
CA PHE A 194 0.29 26.84 -7.33
C PHE A 194 1.45 27.51 -8.09
N VAL A 195 2.23 28.31 -7.37
CA VAL A 195 3.33 29.09 -7.94
C VAL A 195 4.70 28.62 -7.47
N ALA A 196 5.71 28.82 -8.29
CA ALA A 196 7.09 28.47 -7.98
C ALA A 196 8.04 29.57 -8.50
N PRO A 197 9.21 29.77 -7.83
CA PRO A 197 10.19 30.78 -8.26
C PRO A 197 10.98 30.36 -9.52
N VAL A 198 10.88 29.07 -9.89
CA VAL A 198 11.55 28.46 -11.04
C VAL A 198 10.52 27.72 -11.91
N MET A 199 10.95 27.24 -13.07
CA MET A 199 10.07 26.50 -13.99
C MET A 199 9.47 25.27 -13.30
N LYS A 200 8.15 25.12 -13.37
CA LYS A 200 7.45 23.90 -12.90
C LYS A 200 7.64 22.76 -13.91
N ARG A 201 7.88 21.56 -13.41
CA ARG A 201 7.87 20.32 -14.20
C ARG A 201 7.05 19.25 -13.47
N GLY A 202 5.96 18.81 -14.08
CA GLY A 202 5.02 17.86 -13.49
C GLY A 202 5.11 16.47 -14.11
N LEU A 203 4.83 15.43 -13.30
CA LEU A 203 4.66 14.07 -13.77
C LEU A 203 3.36 13.48 -13.22
N PHE A 204 2.49 12.97 -14.11
CA PHE A 204 1.33 12.15 -13.72
C PHE A 204 1.59 10.72 -14.16
N LEU A 205 1.74 9.82 -13.19
CA LEU A 205 1.87 8.38 -13.43
C LEU A 205 0.57 7.67 -13.04
N GLY A 206 0.05 6.83 -13.94
CA GLY A 206 -1.27 6.20 -13.83
C GLY A 206 -2.40 7.04 -14.45
N PHE A 207 -2.04 8.00 -15.30
CA PHE A 207 -2.99 8.85 -16.02
C PHE A 207 -3.34 8.22 -17.37
N ASP A 208 -4.62 7.90 -17.55
CA ASP A 208 -5.16 7.29 -18.77
C ASP A 208 -6.28 8.13 -19.40
N ALA A 209 -6.83 7.66 -20.52
CA ALA A 209 -7.92 8.34 -21.22
C ALA A 209 -9.18 8.56 -20.35
N ARG A 210 -9.45 7.67 -19.36
CA ARG A 210 -10.58 7.82 -18.43
C ARG A 210 -10.32 8.95 -17.45
N SER A 211 -9.08 9.05 -16.97
CA SER A 211 -8.64 10.14 -16.12
C SER A 211 -8.71 11.49 -16.86
N GLU A 212 -8.26 11.54 -18.13
CA GLU A 212 -8.37 12.74 -18.99
C GLU A 212 -9.85 13.11 -19.24
N ALA A 213 -10.71 12.13 -19.48
CA ALA A 213 -12.15 12.37 -19.63
C ALA A 213 -12.80 12.95 -18.39
N LYS A 214 -12.34 12.55 -17.17
CA LYS A 214 -12.87 13.03 -15.89
C LYS A 214 -12.40 14.45 -15.54
N ILE A 215 -11.10 14.70 -15.63
CA ILE A 215 -10.52 15.94 -15.09
C ILE A 215 -10.02 16.93 -16.17
N GLY A 216 -10.00 16.53 -17.44
CA GLY A 216 -9.47 17.32 -18.54
C GLY A 216 -7.99 17.06 -18.83
N ARG A 217 -7.44 17.84 -19.77
CA ARG A 217 -6.04 17.74 -20.19
C ARG A 217 -5.13 18.51 -19.23
N PRO A 218 -4.07 17.85 -18.70
CA PRO A 218 -3.09 18.54 -17.85
C PRO A 218 -2.38 19.70 -18.57
N PRO A 219 -1.88 20.69 -17.81
CA PRO A 219 -1.06 21.78 -18.34
C PRO A 219 0.15 21.24 -19.12
N SER A 220 0.65 22.02 -20.12
CA SER A 220 1.74 21.58 -21.00
C SER A 220 3.07 21.28 -20.31
N TRP A 221 3.26 21.76 -19.09
CA TRP A 221 4.42 21.48 -18.27
C TRP A 221 4.31 20.17 -17.44
N VAL A 222 3.18 19.46 -17.56
CA VAL A 222 2.95 18.14 -16.94
C VAL A 222 3.06 17.05 -17.99
N THR A 223 4.00 16.13 -17.80
CA THR A 223 4.12 14.91 -18.59
C THR A 223 3.25 13.82 -17.99
N THR A 224 2.52 13.10 -18.83
CA THR A 224 1.64 12.00 -18.40
C THR A 224 2.18 10.65 -18.84
N ALA A 225 2.01 9.64 -18.00
CA ALA A 225 2.29 8.25 -18.32
C ALA A 225 1.18 7.35 -17.75
N CYS A 226 0.72 6.38 -18.55
CA CYS A 226 -0.30 5.46 -18.10
C CYS A 226 0.23 4.46 -17.06
N ASP A 227 1.49 4.07 -17.14
CA ASP A 227 2.12 3.14 -16.21
C ASP A 227 3.64 3.34 -16.12
N SER A 228 4.27 2.56 -15.25
CA SER A 228 5.70 2.62 -14.97
C SER A 228 6.60 1.92 -16.02
N SER A 229 6.04 1.44 -17.12
CA SER A 229 6.85 1.02 -18.28
C SER A 229 7.41 2.22 -19.06
N ILE A 230 6.75 3.38 -18.94
CA ILE A 230 7.15 4.63 -19.59
C ILE A 230 8.08 5.43 -18.66
N ILE A 231 7.70 5.59 -17.39
CA ILE A 231 8.50 6.28 -16.36
C ILE A 231 8.58 5.35 -15.15
N SER A 232 9.80 4.92 -14.80
CA SER A 232 9.96 4.08 -13.62
C SER A 232 9.56 4.82 -12.34
N GLN A 233 9.06 4.10 -11.33
CA GLN A 233 8.75 4.73 -10.04
C GLN A 233 9.98 5.43 -9.44
N ARG A 234 11.17 4.85 -9.59
CA ARG A 234 12.43 5.46 -9.12
C ARG A 234 12.70 6.80 -9.80
N ASP A 235 12.54 6.89 -11.13
CA ASP A 235 12.76 8.13 -11.86
C ASP A 235 11.67 9.16 -11.56
N PHE A 236 10.42 8.70 -11.36
CA PHE A 236 9.33 9.54 -10.91
C PHE A 236 9.66 10.23 -9.57
N TYR A 237 10.04 9.46 -8.53
CA TYR A 237 10.39 10.03 -7.23
C TYR A 237 11.69 10.83 -7.27
N ARG A 238 12.65 10.49 -8.14
CA ARG A 238 13.85 11.31 -8.35
C ARG A 238 13.52 12.68 -8.91
N HIS A 239 12.54 12.76 -9.79
CA HIS A 239 12.10 14.01 -10.41
C HIS A 239 11.31 14.91 -9.44
N CYS A 240 10.47 14.32 -8.57
CA CYS A 240 9.47 15.05 -7.79
C CYS A 240 10.02 15.50 -6.43
N GLN A 241 10.13 16.81 -6.19
CA GLN A 241 10.38 17.38 -4.87
C GLN A 241 9.15 17.25 -3.97
N ILE A 242 7.94 17.36 -4.55
CA ILE A 242 6.68 17.16 -3.85
C ILE A 242 5.82 16.11 -4.57
N ILE A 243 5.02 15.38 -3.81
CA ILE A 243 3.91 14.58 -4.29
C ILE A 243 2.63 15.33 -3.94
N LEU A 244 1.98 15.87 -4.95
CA LEU A 244 0.77 16.68 -4.85
C LEU A 244 -0.41 15.82 -5.30
N GLN A 245 -1.12 15.23 -4.33
CA GLN A 245 -2.03 14.11 -4.58
C GLN A 245 -3.46 14.35 -4.06
N PRO A 246 -4.21 15.32 -4.61
CA PRO A 246 -5.64 15.42 -4.32
C PRO A 246 -6.38 14.20 -4.90
N SER A 247 -7.30 13.62 -4.11
CA SER A 247 -8.05 12.41 -4.48
C SER A 247 -9.50 12.49 -4.01
N ASP A 248 -10.45 11.94 -4.77
CA ASP A 248 -11.83 11.77 -4.31
C ASP A 248 -12.01 10.51 -3.45
N THR A 249 -11.03 9.59 -3.46
CA THR A 249 -11.09 8.35 -2.69
C THR A 249 -10.42 8.47 -1.33
N THR A 250 -10.94 7.71 -0.34
CA THR A 250 -10.30 7.56 0.97
C THR A 250 -9.33 6.38 0.93
N GLU A 251 -8.05 6.65 1.17
CA GLU A 251 -7.03 5.61 1.25
C GLU A 251 -7.06 4.92 2.61
N ASN A 252 -6.85 3.58 2.62
CA ASN A 252 -6.68 2.83 3.86
C ASN A 252 -5.24 2.99 4.40
N TRP A 253 -4.26 2.55 3.61
CA TRP A 253 -2.84 2.63 3.94
C TRP A 253 -2.03 2.82 2.66
N PRO A 254 -1.85 4.06 2.19
CA PRO A 254 -1.33 4.34 0.86
C PRO A 254 0.17 4.03 0.73
N ARG A 255 0.51 3.00 -0.03
CA ARG A 255 1.91 2.56 -0.27
C ARG A 255 2.78 3.67 -0.87
N ILE A 256 2.20 4.49 -1.73
CA ILE A 256 2.91 5.64 -2.33
C ILE A 256 3.42 6.64 -1.28
N GLY A 257 2.80 6.67 -0.10
CA GLY A 257 3.27 7.48 1.01
C GLY A 257 4.64 7.03 1.50
N PHE A 258 4.84 5.72 1.68
CA PHE A 258 6.15 5.17 2.04
C PHE A 258 7.19 5.37 0.95
N GLU A 259 6.81 5.23 -0.32
CA GLU A 259 7.69 5.45 -1.47
C GLU A 259 8.19 6.89 -1.50
N ALA A 260 7.27 7.86 -1.31
CA ALA A 260 7.60 9.28 -1.23
C ALA A 260 8.50 9.61 -0.03
N MET A 261 8.14 9.10 1.17
CA MET A 261 8.92 9.28 2.40
C MET A 261 10.33 8.69 2.26
N ALA A 262 10.44 7.48 1.72
CA ALA A 262 11.73 6.84 1.50
C ALA A 262 12.60 7.62 0.52
N SER A 263 12.00 8.18 -0.54
CA SER A 263 12.71 8.93 -1.59
C SER A 263 13.01 10.39 -1.22
N GLY A 264 12.44 10.92 -0.12
CA GLY A 264 12.59 12.33 0.26
C GLY A 264 11.72 13.29 -0.58
N SER A 265 10.54 12.85 -1.02
CA SER A 265 9.54 13.70 -1.65
C SER A 265 8.50 14.12 -0.61
N VAL A 266 8.21 15.42 -0.49
CA VAL A 266 7.23 15.91 0.49
C VAL A 266 5.81 15.61 0.02
N LEU A 267 5.02 14.98 0.89
CA LEU A 267 3.62 14.63 0.63
C LEU A 267 2.69 15.81 0.93
N ILE A 268 1.83 16.15 -0.03
CA ILE A 268 0.73 17.13 0.11
C ILE A 268 -0.53 16.39 -0.35
N VAL A 269 -1.38 16.01 0.60
CA VAL A 269 -2.45 15.03 0.41
C VAL A 269 -3.72 15.42 1.16
N ASP A 270 -4.82 14.71 0.92
CA ASP A 270 -6.09 14.96 1.62
C ASP A 270 -6.01 14.64 3.12
N ASP A 271 -6.66 15.45 3.96
CA ASP A 271 -6.81 15.23 5.40
C ASP A 271 -7.91 14.20 5.68
N ARG A 272 -7.65 12.94 5.28
CA ARG A 272 -8.60 11.83 5.50
C ARG A 272 -7.95 10.44 5.39
N GLY A 273 -8.60 9.47 6.02
CA GLY A 273 -8.21 8.07 5.97
C GLY A 273 -6.80 7.81 6.48
N GLY A 274 -6.08 6.88 5.83
CA GLY A 274 -4.73 6.48 6.23
C GLY A 274 -3.70 7.61 6.21
N TRP A 275 -3.92 8.68 5.45
CA TRP A 275 -3.04 9.83 5.46
C TRP A 275 -2.92 10.50 6.83
N GLN A 276 -4.04 10.58 7.59
CA GLN A 276 -4.06 11.16 8.95
C GLN A 276 -3.20 10.38 9.96
N GLN A 277 -2.98 9.09 9.72
CA GLN A 277 -2.11 8.28 10.58
C GLN A 277 -0.65 8.31 10.12
N MET A 278 -0.43 8.54 8.83
CA MET A 278 0.89 8.52 8.22
C MET A 278 1.61 9.87 8.40
N ILE A 279 0.90 10.98 8.26
CA ILE A 279 1.46 12.33 8.18
C ILE A 279 1.19 13.13 9.46
N GLU A 280 2.25 13.68 10.02
CA GLU A 280 2.20 14.77 11.01
C GLU A 280 2.22 16.09 10.26
N HIS A 281 1.05 16.77 10.24
CA HIS A 281 0.86 18.00 9.46
C HIS A 281 1.90 19.08 9.78
N GLY A 282 2.56 19.61 8.74
CA GLY A 282 3.60 20.64 8.85
C GLY A 282 4.97 20.12 9.30
N LYS A 283 5.09 18.83 9.67
CA LYS A 283 6.34 18.23 10.14
C LYS A 283 6.87 17.15 9.21
N THR A 284 5.99 16.26 8.72
CA THR A 284 6.35 15.14 7.82
C THR A 284 5.61 15.18 6.49
N GLY A 285 4.86 16.24 6.24
CA GLY A 285 4.04 16.48 5.06
C GLY A 285 2.86 17.39 5.40
N PHE A 286 1.93 17.52 4.46
CA PHE A 286 0.78 18.38 4.64
C PHE A 286 -0.53 17.64 4.39
N LEU A 287 -1.47 17.79 5.32
CA LEU A 287 -2.84 17.34 5.25
C LEU A 287 -3.72 18.52 4.82
N CYS A 288 -4.48 18.39 3.74
CA CYS A 288 -5.25 19.44 3.11
C CYS A 288 -6.74 19.13 3.15
N GLN A 289 -7.56 20.09 3.56
CA GLN A 289 -9.03 19.97 3.60
C GLN A 289 -9.68 20.62 2.38
N HIS A 290 -9.02 21.63 1.78
CA HIS A 290 -9.52 22.40 0.67
C HIS A 290 -8.48 22.56 -0.44
N GLU A 291 -8.92 22.85 -1.66
CA GLU A 291 -8.03 23.12 -2.82
C GLU A 291 -6.99 24.20 -2.53
N ARG A 292 -7.38 25.26 -1.83
CA ARG A 292 -6.48 26.35 -1.43
C ARG A 292 -5.32 25.90 -0.55
N ASP A 293 -5.53 24.86 0.27
CA ASP A 293 -4.48 24.32 1.15
C ASP A 293 -3.40 23.63 0.30
N PHE A 294 -3.83 22.84 -0.71
CA PHE A 294 -2.91 22.23 -1.67
C PHE A 294 -2.09 23.27 -2.43
N ILE A 295 -2.77 24.32 -2.94
CA ILE A 295 -2.12 25.42 -3.67
C ILE A 295 -1.12 26.15 -2.76
N TYR A 296 -1.52 26.46 -1.53
CA TYR A 296 -0.68 27.14 -0.55
C TYR A 296 0.56 26.32 -0.19
N TYR A 297 0.39 25.05 0.21
CA TYR A 297 1.52 24.22 0.63
C TYR A 297 2.43 23.84 -0.54
N ALA A 298 1.91 23.60 -1.74
CA ALA A 298 2.73 23.38 -2.93
C ALA A 298 3.59 24.60 -3.23
N SER A 299 3.00 25.80 -3.19
CA SER A 299 3.73 27.05 -3.37
C SER A 299 4.76 27.27 -2.25
N LYS A 300 4.38 27.07 -0.99
CA LYS A 300 5.29 27.18 0.15
C LYS A 300 6.51 26.27 -0.02
N MET A 301 6.32 25.01 -0.42
CA MET A 301 7.43 24.09 -0.66
C MET A 301 8.32 24.49 -1.84
N ALA A 302 7.77 25.21 -2.82
CA ALA A 302 8.57 25.74 -3.92
C ALA A 302 9.46 26.90 -3.50
N TYR A 303 8.97 27.78 -2.62
CA TYR A 303 9.69 28.98 -2.18
C TYR A 303 10.58 28.77 -0.96
N GLU A 304 10.39 27.70 -0.19
CA GLU A 304 11.12 27.42 1.05
C GLU A 304 11.90 26.09 0.93
N PRO A 305 13.00 26.04 0.17
CA PRO A 305 13.74 24.80 -0.09
C PRO A 305 14.35 24.17 1.18
N GLU A 306 14.76 25.00 2.15
CA GLU A 306 15.29 24.50 3.43
C GLU A 306 14.21 23.77 4.23
N LEU A 307 13.03 24.38 4.39
CA LEU A 307 11.89 23.75 5.05
C LEU A 307 11.45 22.48 4.31
N ARG A 308 11.48 22.52 2.97
CA ARG A 308 11.16 21.33 2.15
C ARG A 308 12.13 20.16 2.47
N ARG A 309 13.43 20.44 2.59
CA ARG A 309 14.45 19.42 2.96
C ARG A 309 14.24 18.90 4.38
N GLU A 310 13.94 19.78 5.33
CA GLU A 310 13.65 19.41 6.72
C GLU A 310 12.42 18.48 6.79
N ILE A 311 11.31 18.84 6.15
CA ILE A 311 10.08 18.02 6.11
C ILE A 311 10.34 16.68 5.42
N ALA A 312 11.09 16.66 4.32
CA ALA A 312 11.45 15.43 3.61
C ALA A 312 12.28 14.48 4.50
N HIS A 313 13.23 15.02 5.26
CA HIS A 313 14.04 14.24 6.21
C HIS A 313 13.17 13.68 7.35
N ASN A 314 12.34 14.52 7.96
CA ASN A 314 11.41 14.10 9.02
C ASN A 314 10.43 13.02 8.49
N ALA A 315 9.93 13.17 7.26
CA ALA A 315 9.08 12.19 6.61
C ALA A 315 9.79 10.84 6.40
N HIS A 316 11.08 10.86 6.03
CA HIS A 316 11.89 9.65 5.89
C HIS A 316 11.99 8.89 7.22
N LEU A 317 12.32 9.57 8.31
CA LEU A 317 12.35 8.97 9.65
C LEU A 317 10.97 8.42 10.05
N ARG A 318 9.91 9.18 9.78
CA ARG A 318 8.54 8.74 10.04
C ARG A 318 8.16 7.47 9.27
N GLY A 319 8.59 7.35 8.01
CA GLY A 319 8.39 6.14 7.21
C GLY A 319 9.03 4.89 7.84
N LEU A 320 10.22 5.03 8.43
CA LEU A 320 10.89 3.95 9.17
C LEU A 320 10.14 3.57 10.45
N GLU A 321 9.58 4.55 11.18
CA GLU A 321 8.76 4.30 12.38
C GLU A 321 7.46 3.58 12.04
N LEU A 322 6.83 3.91 10.91
CA LEU A 322 5.53 3.37 10.52
C LEU A 322 5.60 2.00 9.87
N GLY A 323 6.64 1.69 9.12
CA GLY A 323 6.69 0.48 8.30
C GLY A 323 8.07 -0.15 8.17
N GLY A 324 9.06 0.32 8.94
CA GLY A 324 10.42 -0.23 8.93
C GLY A 324 10.48 -1.67 9.47
N PHE A 325 11.60 -2.33 9.21
CA PHE A 325 11.80 -3.76 9.49
C PHE A 325 11.49 -4.14 10.96
N GLU A 326 12.05 -3.42 11.92
CA GLU A 326 11.92 -3.79 13.34
C GLU A 326 10.49 -3.62 13.87
N VAL A 327 9.77 -2.59 13.41
CA VAL A 327 8.38 -2.34 13.81
C VAL A 327 7.47 -3.40 13.21
N ALA A 328 7.61 -3.68 11.93
CA ALA A 328 6.83 -4.69 11.24
C ALA A 328 7.13 -6.10 11.77
N LYS A 329 8.40 -6.42 12.06
CA LYS A 329 8.81 -7.69 12.69
C LYS A 329 8.13 -7.91 14.04
N LYS A 330 8.11 -6.90 14.92
CA LYS A 330 7.43 -6.98 16.22
C LYS A 330 5.93 -7.20 16.04
N SER A 331 5.31 -6.49 15.12
CA SER A 331 3.89 -6.63 14.80
C SER A 331 3.55 -8.02 14.28
N TRP A 332 4.33 -8.55 13.32
CA TRP A 332 4.11 -9.90 12.79
C TRP A 332 4.42 -11.01 13.79
N ALA A 333 5.34 -10.81 14.73
CA ALA A 333 5.54 -11.75 15.81
C ALA A 333 4.27 -11.96 16.66
N LEU A 334 3.51 -10.89 16.94
CA LEU A 334 2.21 -10.98 17.62
C LEU A 334 1.15 -11.69 16.78
N VAL A 335 1.12 -11.44 15.46
CA VAL A 335 0.23 -12.16 14.55
C VAL A 335 0.55 -13.65 14.55
N PHE A 336 1.82 -14.04 14.49
CA PHE A 336 2.23 -15.44 14.51
C PHE A 336 1.90 -16.12 15.86
N LEU A 337 2.07 -15.43 16.98
CA LEU A 337 1.62 -15.95 18.29
C LEU A 337 0.11 -16.20 18.30
N ALA A 338 -0.67 -15.26 17.79
CA ALA A 338 -2.12 -15.43 17.69
C ALA A 338 -2.53 -16.61 16.79
N LEU A 339 -1.78 -16.88 15.72
CA LEU A 339 -2.02 -18.03 14.84
C LEU A 339 -1.62 -19.35 15.48
N ASP A 340 -0.56 -19.38 16.30
CA ASP A 340 -0.15 -20.60 17.02
C ASP A 340 -1.17 -21.04 18.07
N GLU A 341 -2.03 -20.12 18.56
CA GLU A 341 -3.11 -20.40 19.53
C GLU A 341 -4.44 -20.86 18.87
N ILE A 342 -4.54 -20.87 17.53
CA ILE A 342 -5.70 -21.42 16.81
C ILE A 342 -5.56 -22.94 16.70
N GLU A 343 -6.55 -23.65 17.26
CA GLU A 343 -6.66 -25.11 17.28
C GLU A 343 -7.35 -25.67 16.02
#